data_7584b61b37474d24802c9b3c92e6604e
#
_entry.id   7584b61b37474d24802c9b3c92e6604e
#
_cell.length_a   1.000
_cell.length_b   1.000
_cell.length_c   1.000
_cell.angle_alpha   90.00
_cell.angle_beta   90.00
_cell.angle_gamma   90.00
#
_symmetry.space_group_name_H-M   'P 1'
#
loop_
_entity.id
_entity.type
_entity.pdbx_description
1 polymer ?
#
loop_
_entity_poly.entity_id
_entity_poly.type
_entity_poly.pdbx_seq_one_letter_code
_entity_poly.pdbx_strand_id
1 'polypeptide(L)'
;VVLMQKTAPTEGYHMFHAENLNYNNNIRTMAWMVYLNDVEEGGETEFLYQKRKFKPQKGDVLIWPGGFTHLHRGNPPTSGDKYICTGWYQGNIGLTQVQTAGLNDKQYMESMGN
;
A
#
# COMPACT_ATOMS: atom_id res chain seq x y z
N VAL A 1 -3.36 -9.96 6.06
CA VAL A 1 -1.97 -10.30 6.34
C VAL A 1 -1.21 -9.03 6.69
N VAL A 2 -0.48 -9.09 7.77
CA VAL A 2 0.39 -8.03 8.23
C VAL A 2 1.83 -8.53 8.16
N LEU A 3 2.69 -7.75 7.51
CA LEU A 3 4.10 -8.08 7.38
C LEU A 3 4.94 -7.16 8.24
N MET A 4 5.89 -7.76 8.97
CA MET A 4 6.95 -7.03 9.66
C MET A 4 8.22 -7.16 8.83
N GLN A 5 8.85 -6.03 8.52
CA GLN A 5 10.03 -6.02 7.66
C GLN A 5 11.17 -5.25 8.33
N LYS A 6 12.35 -5.83 8.24
CA LYS A 6 13.61 -5.18 8.59
C LYS A 6 14.41 -4.96 7.31
N THR A 7 14.88 -3.76 7.11
CA THR A 7 15.77 -3.41 6.00
C THR A 7 17.07 -2.89 6.56
N ALA A 8 18.17 -3.58 6.29
CA ALA A 8 19.50 -3.18 6.72
C ALA A 8 20.03 -2.04 5.85
N PRO A 9 21.06 -1.30 6.33
CA PRO A 9 21.69 -0.27 5.53
C PRO A 9 22.11 -0.79 4.16
N THR A 10 21.88 0.02 3.14
CA THR A 10 22.11 -0.25 1.71
C THR A 10 21.15 -1.24 1.04
N GLU A 11 20.33 -1.94 1.80
CA GLU A 11 19.22 -2.72 1.25
C GLU A 11 18.02 -1.81 0.98
N GLY A 12 17.16 -2.21 0.06
CA GLY A 12 15.95 -1.45 -0.21
C GLY A 12 15.20 -2.01 -1.41
N TYR A 13 14.02 -1.49 -1.63
CA TYR A 13 13.21 -1.81 -2.78
C TYR A 13 13.34 -0.69 -3.81
N HIS A 14 14.35 -0.84 -4.67
CA HIS A 14 14.85 0.23 -5.52
C HIS A 14 13.97 0.55 -6.74
N MET A 15 13.10 -0.36 -7.14
CA MET A 15 12.25 -0.17 -8.31
C MET A 15 10.92 0.44 -7.93
N PHE A 16 10.50 1.44 -8.69
CA PHE A 16 9.14 1.94 -8.57
C PHE A 16 8.14 0.86 -8.97
N HIS A 17 7.13 0.65 -8.16
CA HIS A 17 6.13 -0.39 -8.37
C HIS A 17 4.77 0.06 -7.84
N ALA A 18 3.73 -0.66 -8.26
CA ALA A 18 2.39 -0.58 -7.68
C ALA A 18 2.07 -1.90 -6.98
N GLU A 19 0.99 -1.90 -6.17
CA GLU A 19 0.66 -3.06 -5.35
C GLU A 19 -0.25 -4.06 -6.06
N ASN A 20 -0.95 -3.64 -7.10
CA ASN A 20 -2.02 -4.45 -7.69
C ASN A 20 -1.90 -4.70 -9.20
N LEU A 21 -0.72 -4.48 -9.80
CA LEU A 21 -0.53 -4.70 -11.24
C LEU A 21 -0.28 -6.15 -11.61
N ASN A 22 -0.30 -7.05 -10.65
CA ASN A 22 0.02 -8.44 -10.80
C ASN A 22 -1.25 -9.27 -10.61
N TYR A 23 -1.39 -10.35 -11.36
CA TYR A 23 -2.59 -11.19 -11.29
C TYR A 23 -2.88 -11.69 -9.86
N ASN A 24 -1.84 -12.05 -9.11
CA ASN A 24 -2.00 -12.62 -7.78
C ASN A 24 -2.36 -11.59 -6.70
N ASN A 25 -2.22 -10.31 -6.98
CA ASN A 25 -2.47 -9.25 -6.00
C ASN A 25 -3.33 -8.12 -6.55
N ASN A 26 -4.08 -8.38 -7.61
CA ASN A 26 -4.93 -7.38 -8.26
C ASN A 26 -6.10 -6.88 -7.39
N ILE A 27 -6.39 -7.56 -6.29
CA ILE A 27 -7.43 -7.15 -5.34
C ILE A 27 -6.92 -6.19 -4.25
N ARG A 28 -5.64 -5.86 -4.24
CA ARG A 28 -5.07 -4.90 -3.29
C ARG A 28 -5.48 -3.49 -3.68
N THR A 29 -6.48 -2.94 -3.01
CA THR A 29 -7.02 -1.61 -3.33
C THR A 29 -6.24 -0.49 -2.68
N MET A 30 -5.79 -0.71 -1.45
CA MET A 30 -5.01 0.26 -0.67
C MET A 30 -3.84 -0.46 -0.03
N ALA A 31 -2.73 0.23 0.12
CA ALA A 31 -1.60 -0.21 0.93
C ALA A 31 -1.49 0.67 2.16
N TRP A 32 -0.97 0.12 3.23
CA TRP A 32 -0.66 0.87 4.44
C TRP A 32 0.69 0.45 4.99
N MET A 33 1.34 1.36 5.67
CA MET A 33 2.65 1.14 6.28
C MET A 33 2.77 1.97 7.55
N VAL A 34 3.37 1.39 8.57
CA VAL A 34 3.73 2.09 9.80
C VAL A 34 5.25 2.03 9.96
N TYR A 35 5.86 3.17 10.15
CA TYR A 35 7.28 3.21 10.53
C TYR A 35 7.42 2.86 12.01
N LEU A 36 8.24 1.86 12.31
CA LEU A 36 8.42 1.37 13.68
C LEU A 36 9.62 2.00 14.38
N ASN A 37 10.47 2.70 13.63
CA ASN A 37 11.60 3.42 14.18
C ASN A 37 11.94 4.65 13.34
N ASP A 38 12.75 5.53 13.91
CA ASP A 38 13.32 6.65 13.18
C ASP A 38 14.54 6.20 12.38
N VAL A 39 14.71 6.73 11.17
CA VAL A 39 15.92 6.55 10.37
C VAL A 39 16.42 7.94 9.98
N GLU A 40 17.63 8.26 10.40
CA GLU A 40 18.20 9.61 10.20
C GLU A 40 18.50 9.89 8.74
N GLU A 41 19.03 8.93 8.01
CA GLU A 41 19.41 9.09 6.61
C GLU A 41 18.94 7.91 5.78
N GLY A 42 18.31 8.23 4.66
CA GLY A 42 17.76 7.22 3.76
C GLY A 42 16.49 6.59 4.30
N GLY A 43 16.09 5.50 3.70
CA GLY A 43 14.93 4.73 4.14
C GLY A 43 13.58 5.31 3.77
N GLU A 44 13.56 6.41 3.04
CA GLU A 44 12.30 7.07 2.66
C GLU A 44 11.42 6.17 1.79
N THR A 45 10.12 6.33 1.94
CA THR A 45 9.15 5.86 0.96
C THR A 45 8.94 6.99 -0.05
N GLU A 46 9.26 6.70 -1.31
CA GLU A 46 9.23 7.70 -2.38
C GLU A 46 8.13 7.38 -3.38
N PHE A 47 7.29 8.38 -3.66
CA PHE A 47 6.22 8.30 -4.65
C PHE A 47 6.62 9.05 -5.92
N LEU A 48 6.60 8.34 -7.05
CA LEU A 48 7.14 8.84 -8.32
C LEU A 48 6.36 10.05 -8.86
N TYR A 49 5.06 9.88 -9.08
CA TYR A 49 4.26 10.92 -9.73
C TYR A 49 3.94 12.09 -8.80
N GLN A 50 3.79 11.83 -7.52
CA GLN A 50 3.56 12.86 -6.52
C GLN A 50 4.83 13.62 -6.17
N LYS A 51 6.00 13.08 -6.55
CA LYS A 51 7.33 13.67 -6.29
C LYS A 51 7.52 13.95 -4.80
N ARG A 52 7.18 12.97 -3.97
CA ARG A 52 7.27 13.09 -2.51
C ARG A 52 8.05 11.93 -1.91
N LYS A 53 8.81 12.27 -0.89
CA LYS A 53 9.53 11.31 -0.05
C LYS A 53 9.08 11.49 1.39
N PHE A 54 8.86 10.38 2.06
CA PHE A 54 8.47 10.39 3.47
C PHE A 54 9.61 9.77 4.29
N LYS A 55 10.22 10.59 5.13
CA LYS A 55 11.28 10.14 6.03
C LYS A 55 10.69 9.24 7.11
N PRO A 56 11.33 8.10 7.42
CA PRO A 56 10.86 7.24 8.49
C PRO A 56 10.90 7.95 9.83
N GLN A 57 9.73 8.12 10.42
CA GLN A 57 9.56 8.63 11.78
C GLN A 57 8.66 7.67 12.53
N LYS A 58 9.13 7.20 13.68
CA LYS A 58 8.42 6.21 14.48
C LYS A 58 6.97 6.64 14.74
N GLY A 59 6.05 5.75 14.41
CA GLY A 59 4.62 5.96 14.61
C GLY A 59 3.89 6.58 13.43
N ASP A 60 4.61 7.09 12.41
CA ASP A 60 3.95 7.62 11.23
C ASP A 60 3.33 6.51 10.40
N VAL A 61 2.14 6.78 9.90
CA VAL A 61 1.37 5.86 9.07
C VAL A 61 1.21 6.47 7.68
N LEU A 62 1.52 5.68 6.66
CA LEU A 62 1.24 6.01 5.27
C LEU A 62 0.13 5.09 4.76
N ILE A 63 -0.82 5.65 4.04
CA ILE A 63 -1.88 4.90 3.36
C ILE A 63 -1.97 5.44 1.95
N TRP A 64 -1.98 4.55 0.95
CA TRP A 64 -2.05 4.99 -0.45
C TRP A 64 -2.82 3.98 -1.31
N PRO A 65 -3.41 4.44 -2.44
CA PRO A 65 -4.04 3.54 -3.40
C PRO A 65 -3.04 2.53 -3.97
N GLY A 66 -3.48 1.30 -4.17
CA GLY A 66 -2.62 0.22 -4.66
C GLY A 66 -2.30 0.26 -6.14
N GLY A 67 -2.95 1.14 -6.91
CA GLY A 67 -2.87 1.17 -8.36
C GLY A 67 -1.68 1.93 -8.92
N PHE A 68 -1.67 2.06 -10.26
CA PHE A 68 -0.57 2.65 -11.00
C PHE A 68 -0.40 4.16 -10.79
N THR A 69 -1.39 4.84 -10.20
CA THR A 69 -1.29 6.27 -9.90
C THR A 69 -0.29 6.57 -8.78
N HIS A 70 0.03 5.57 -7.95
CA HIS A 70 0.90 5.71 -6.78
C HIS A 70 2.07 4.74 -6.85
N LEU A 71 2.81 4.79 -7.97
CA LEU A 71 4.08 4.06 -8.05
C LEU A 71 5.03 4.59 -6.98
N HIS A 72 5.64 3.67 -6.26
CA HIS A 72 6.49 4.01 -5.12
C HIS A 72 7.64 3.03 -4.98
N ARG A 73 8.62 3.42 -4.19
CA ARG A 73 9.76 2.57 -3.84
C ARG A 73 10.22 2.86 -2.42
N GLY A 74 10.91 1.91 -1.83
CA GLY A 74 11.59 2.07 -0.56
C GLY A 74 13.07 2.38 -0.80
N ASN A 75 13.50 3.58 -0.47
CA ASN A 75 14.92 3.94 -0.58
C ASN A 75 15.72 3.24 0.51
N PRO A 76 16.97 2.84 0.21
CA PRO A 76 17.78 2.16 1.21
C PRO A 76 18.09 3.09 2.39
N PRO A 77 17.97 2.59 3.63
CA PRO A 77 18.48 3.32 4.77
C PRO A 77 20.01 3.31 4.74
N THR A 78 20.63 4.37 5.20
CA THR A 78 22.09 4.49 5.23
C THR A 78 22.65 4.69 6.62
N SER A 79 21.84 5.22 7.54
CA SER A 79 22.28 5.51 8.91
C SER A 79 22.02 4.36 9.91
N GLY A 80 21.19 3.40 9.55
CA GLY A 80 20.84 2.29 10.44
C GLY A 80 19.73 1.45 9.85
N ASP A 81 19.27 0.46 10.61
CA ASP A 81 18.20 -0.42 10.19
C ASP A 81 16.87 0.31 10.16
N LYS A 82 16.03 -0.09 9.22
CA LYS A 82 14.66 0.39 9.08
C LYS A 82 13.69 -0.74 9.40
N TYR A 83 12.74 -0.47 10.28
CA TYR A 83 11.70 -1.42 10.65
C TYR A 83 10.34 -0.85 10.28
N ILE A 84 9.54 -1.64 9.58
CA ILE A 84 8.17 -1.27 9.21
C ILE A 84 7.21 -2.40 9.49
N CYS A 85 5.95 -2.02 9.63
CA CYS A 85 4.82 -2.92 9.58
C CYS A 85 3.98 -2.51 8.38
N THR A 86 3.58 -3.45 7.53
CA THR A 86 2.86 -3.13 6.30
C THR A 86 1.78 -4.15 6.00
N GLY A 87 0.81 -3.74 5.23
CA GLY A 87 -0.27 -4.59 4.79
C GLY A 87 -1.11 -3.93 3.71
N TRP A 88 -2.21 -4.58 3.38
CA TRP A 88 -3.08 -4.14 2.30
C TRP A 88 -4.54 -4.27 2.70
N TYR A 89 -5.36 -3.35 2.19
CA TYR A 89 -6.80 -3.54 2.16
C TYR A 89 -7.14 -4.21 0.84
N GLN A 90 -7.75 -5.38 0.92
CA GLN A 90 -8.14 -6.13 -0.26
C GLN A 90 -9.62 -5.90 -0.53
N GLY A 91 -9.91 -5.55 -1.77
CA GLY A 91 -11.27 -5.33 -2.21
C GLY A 91 -11.70 -6.43 -3.17
N ASN A 92 -12.74 -7.13 -2.79
CA ASN A 92 -13.40 -8.08 -3.66
C ASN A 92 -14.82 -7.56 -3.91
N ILE A 93 -14.85 -6.43 -4.55
CA ILE A 93 -16.07 -5.64 -4.72
C ILE A 93 -16.81 -6.00 -6.02
N GLY A 94 -17.98 -5.41 -6.21
CA GLY A 94 -18.78 -5.57 -7.41
C GLY A 94 -19.61 -6.84 -7.40
N LEU A 95 -19.45 -7.69 -8.40
CA LEU A 95 -20.32 -8.84 -8.60
C LEU A 95 -20.38 -9.77 -7.38
N THR A 96 -19.25 -9.97 -6.70
CA THR A 96 -19.22 -10.83 -5.52
C THR A 96 -20.11 -10.32 -4.41
N GLN A 97 -20.10 -9.02 -4.16
CA GLN A 97 -20.97 -8.42 -3.14
C GLN A 97 -22.44 -8.50 -3.54
N VAL A 98 -22.74 -8.25 -4.81
CA VAL A 98 -24.10 -8.37 -5.34
C VAL A 98 -24.61 -9.80 -5.15
N GLN A 99 -23.79 -10.79 -5.49
CA GLN A 99 -24.13 -12.20 -5.31
C GLN A 99 -24.34 -12.55 -3.85
N THR A 100 -23.49 -12.08 -2.98
CA THR A 100 -23.58 -12.34 -1.55
C THR A 100 -24.85 -11.73 -0.95
N ALA A 101 -25.24 -10.55 -1.41
CA ALA A 101 -26.46 -9.88 -0.98
C ALA A 101 -27.71 -10.50 -1.58
N GLY A 102 -27.59 -11.38 -2.59
CA GLY A 102 -28.71 -12.00 -3.26
C GLY A 102 -29.50 -11.05 -4.14
N LEU A 103 -28.91 -9.94 -4.54
CA LEU A 103 -29.56 -8.94 -5.40
C LEU A 103 -29.28 -9.22 -6.87
N ASN A 104 -30.28 -9.04 -7.73
CA ASN A 104 -30.05 -8.96 -9.16
C ASN A 104 -29.64 -7.52 -9.55
N ASP A 105 -29.19 -7.32 -10.78
CA ASP A 105 -28.67 -6.04 -11.24
C ASP A 105 -29.65 -4.89 -11.02
N LYS A 106 -30.92 -5.12 -11.29
CA LYS A 106 -31.93 -4.10 -11.12
C LYS A 106 -32.07 -3.70 -9.64
N GLN A 107 -32.19 -4.69 -8.77
CA GLN A 107 -32.32 -4.46 -7.34
C GLN A 107 -31.10 -3.74 -6.78
N TYR A 108 -29.92 -4.12 -7.25
CA TYR A 108 -28.69 -3.48 -6.84
C TYR A 108 -28.66 -2.00 -7.25
N MET A 109 -28.99 -1.71 -8.48
CA MET A 109 -29.02 -0.33 -8.98
C MET A 109 -30.08 0.51 -8.24
N GLU A 110 -31.23 -0.04 -7.95
CA GLU A 110 -32.26 0.64 -7.18
C GLU A 110 -31.82 0.93 -5.75
N SER A 111 -31.09 0.00 -5.12
CA SER A 111 -30.57 0.21 -3.76
C SER A 111 -29.51 1.32 -3.71
N MET A 112 -28.77 1.54 -4.78
CA MET A 112 -27.76 2.59 -4.86
C MET A 112 -28.33 3.95 -5.27
N GLY A 113 -29.42 3.98 -5.98
CA GLY A 113 -29.98 5.21 -6.54
C GLY A 113 -30.77 6.06 -5.56
N ASN A 114 -31.01 5.55 -4.40
CA ASN A 114 -31.82 6.20 -3.39
C ASN A 114 -31.12 6.25 -2.05
#